data_11ae1f3e075b7004957b4a090cecca46
#
_entry.id   11ae1f3e075b7004957b4a090cecca46
#
_cell.length_a   1.000
_cell.length_b   1.000
_cell.length_c   1.000
_cell.angle_alpha   90.00
_cell.angle_beta   90.00
_cell.angle_gamma   90.00
#
_symmetry.space_group_name_H-M   'P 1'
#
loop_
_entity.id
_entity.type
_entity.pdbx_description
1 polymer ?
#
loop_
_entity_poly.entity_id
_entity_poly.type
_entity_poly.pdbx_seq_one_letter_code
_entity_poly.pdbx_strand_id
1 'polypeptide(L)'
;MRRLLFLNGIKAFEAAARGGSFAAAGSELNVSPAAISRMVHLLEQRLGVALFERKANRLALTSAGRAYQSGLTPIFDALAGLTAQVTAPAGLRVLTIGVGPTFAMRWLIPRLADFRKQEPDIDVRITAGGVAAPFGDDWSCGIKLGNGEWPGLVAEPLFAADLLPVCAPRLAAPLKRPADLKAPSLLRVAHAAEDWPIWLKAAGVARINARGPEFQFYGQALQAAVDGLGIAMGISPYIDDDLAAGRLVAPFDLSVPKGMRWYLVHRGFQTEQRDFAAFRRWIIRAAATPAARGKATGKITGKASGKATGKAQRHAAE
;
A
#
# COMPACT_ATOMS: atom_id res chain seq x y z
N MET A 1 3.41 20.65 -35.81
CA MET A 1 3.01 19.27 -36.21
C MET A 1 3.71 18.27 -35.31
N ARG A 2 3.00 17.46 -34.53
CA ARG A 2 3.62 16.41 -33.66
C ARG A 2 4.15 15.29 -34.55
N ARG A 3 5.46 15.11 -34.59
CA ARG A 3 6.10 14.02 -35.35
C ARG A 3 6.16 12.79 -34.47
N LEU A 4 5.11 11.95 -34.48
CA LEU A 4 5.10 10.67 -33.79
C LEU A 4 5.86 9.64 -34.62
N LEU A 5 6.95 9.13 -34.07
CA LEU A 5 7.79 8.12 -34.69
C LEU A 5 7.17 6.73 -34.51
N PHE A 6 6.83 6.05 -35.59
CA PHE A 6 6.54 4.61 -35.69
C PHE A 6 5.78 4.01 -34.47
N LEU A 7 4.53 4.39 -34.28
CA LEU A 7 3.70 3.97 -33.12
C LEU A 7 3.65 2.45 -32.89
N ASN A 8 3.60 1.64 -33.96
CA ASN A 8 3.61 0.19 -33.82
C ASN A 8 4.93 -0.34 -33.21
N GLY A 9 6.07 0.28 -33.54
CA GLY A 9 7.36 -0.06 -32.96
C GLY A 9 7.42 0.36 -31.49
N ILE A 10 6.88 1.54 -31.15
CA ILE A 10 6.81 2.04 -29.76
C ILE A 10 5.92 1.10 -28.92
N LYS A 11 4.74 0.71 -29.43
CA LYS A 11 3.84 -0.25 -28.80
C LYS A 11 4.50 -1.62 -28.59
N ALA A 12 5.18 -2.13 -29.61
CA ALA A 12 5.91 -3.40 -29.53
C ALA A 12 7.06 -3.36 -28.52
N PHE A 13 7.79 -2.24 -28.46
CA PHE A 13 8.86 -2.03 -27.48
C PHE A 13 8.31 -2.00 -26.04
N GLU A 14 7.25 -1.22 -25.80
CA GLU A 14 6.65 -1.08 -24.46
C GLU A 14 6.16 -2.43 -23.94
N ALA A 15 5.38 -3.16 -24.74
CA ALA A 15 4.87 -4.49 -24.40
C ALA A 15 6.01 -5.48 -24.12
N ALA A 16 7.08 -5.48 -24.92
CA ALA A 16 8.24 -6.36 -24.71
C ALA A 16 9.05 -5.98 -23.47
N ALA A 17 9.19 -4.70 -23.19
CA ALA A 17 9.91 -4.19 -22.02
C ALA A 17 9.15 -4.51 -20.72
N ARG A 18 7.84 -4.38 -20.71
CA ARG A 18 6.97 -4.67 -19.58
C ARG A 18 6.80 -6.18 -19.36
N GLY A 19 6.59 -6.95 -20.44
CA GLY A 19 6.42 -8.41 -20.39
C GLY A 19 7.73 -9.20 -20.27
N GLY A 20 8.90 -8.53 -20.36
CA GLY A 20 10.21 -9.16 -20.22
C GLY A 20 10.61 -10.10 -21.36
N SER A 21 9.80 -10.24 -22.42
CA SER A 21 10.10 -11.09 -23.57
C SER A 21 9.31 -10.70 -24.82
N PHE A 22 9.87 -10.98 -26.00
CA PHE A 22 9.15 -10.82 -27.27
C PHE A 22 7.98 -11.80 -27.44
N ALA A 23 8.03 -12.95 -26.77
CA ALA A 23 6.95 -13.92 -26.79
C ALA A 23 5.72 -13.39 -26.00
N ALA A 24 5.94 -12.84 -24.80
CA ALA A 24 4.88 -12.22 -24.01
C ALA A 24 4.23 -11.05 -24.76
N ALA A 25 5.04 -10.17 -25.35
CA ALA A 25 4.54 -9.06 -26.17
C ALA A 25 3.77 -9.54 -27.43
N GLY A 26 4.23 -10.61 -28.04
CA GLY A 26 3.56 -11.22 -29.19
C GLY A 26 2.17 -11.75 -28.81
N SER A 27 2.05 -12.44 -27.69
CA SER A 27 0.77 -12.92 -27.16
C SER A 27 -0.17 -11.76 -26.83
N GLU A 28 0.32 -10.71 -26.20
CA GLU A 28 -0.48 -9.52 -25.85
C GLU A 28 -0.99 -8.76 -27.07
N LEU A 29 -0.14 -8.59 -28.09
CA LEU A 29 -0.45 -7.80 -29.28
C LEU A 29 -1.03 -8.63 -30.44
N ASN A 30 -1.27 -9.94 -30.22
CA ASN A 30 -1.76 -10.90 -31.22
C ASN A 30 -0.91 -10.93 -32.49
N VAL A 31 0.41 -10.93 -32.34
CA VAL A 31 1.38 -11.06 -33.44
C VAL A 31 2.51 -12.04 -33.06
N SER A 32 3.27 -12.48 -34.06
CA SER A 32 4.38 -13.41 -33.79
C SER A 32 5.54 -12.71 -33.04
N PRO A 33 6.29 -13.43 -32.19
CA PRO A 33 7.49 -12.88 -31.53
C PRO A 33 8.52 -12.30 -32.52
N ALA A 34 8.61 -12.89 -33.70
CA ALA A 34 9.47 -12.38 -34.79
C ALA A 34 9.01 -11.01 -35.34
N ALA A 35 7.69 -10.79 -35.41
CA ALA A 35 7.12 -9.48 -35.78
C ALA A 35 7.43 -8.42 -34.74
N ILE A 36 7.31 -8.76 -33.43
CA ILE A 36 7.71 -7.87 -32.34
C ILE A 36 9.18 -7.50 -32.45
N SER A 37 10.08 -8.49 -32.58
CA SER A 37 11.53 -8.27 -32.73
C SER A 37 11.83 -7.33 -33.90
N ARG A 38 11.16 -7.54 -35.03
CA ARG A 38 11.34 -6.69 -36.22
C ARG A 38 10.87 -5.26 -36.00
N MET A 39 9.69 -5.06 -35.35
CA MET A 39 9.17 -3.74 -35.05
C MET A 39 10.07 -2.99 -34.07
N VAL A 40 10.59 -3.66 -33.05
CA VAL A 40 11.55 -3.08 -32.10
C VAL A 40 12.85 -2.69 -32.81
N HIS A 41 13.39 -3.56 -33.62
CA HIS A 41 14.63 -3.27 -34.39
C HIS A 41 14.47 -2.04 -35.31
N LEU A 42 13.34 -1.94 -36.01
CA LEU A 42 13.03 -0.76 -36.82
C LEU A 42 12.89 0.52 -35.99
N LEU A 43 12.35 0.41 -34.77
CA LEU A 43 12.29 1.53 -33.84
C LEU A 43 13.69 1.98 -33.42
N GLU A 44 14.54 1.04 -33.00
CA GLU A 44 15.94 1.31 -32.62
C GLU A 44 16.72 1.99 -33.74
N GLN A 45 16.57 1.49 -35.00
CA GLN A 45 17.17 2.12 -36.18
C GLN A 45 16.72 3.57 -36.37
N ARG A 46 15.42 3.85 -36.18
CA ARG A 46 14.86 5.22 -36.31
C ARG A 46 15.26 6.17 -35.21
N LEU A 47 15.46 5.64 -34.00
CA LEU A 47 15.95 6.39 -32.86
C LEU A 47 17.46 6.57 -32.87
N GLY A 48 18.19 5.72 -33.60
CA GLY A 48 19.65 5.71 -33.60
C GLY A 48 20.28 5.15 -32.33
N VAL A 49 19.47 4.51 -31.46
CA VAL A 49 19.95 3.95 -30.18
C VAL A 49 19.34 2.57 -29.95
N ALA A 50 20.13 1.67 -29.35
CA ALA A 50 19.63 0.37 -28.90
C ALA A 50 18.84 0.52 -27.61
N LEU A 51 17.66 -0.09 -27.55
CA LEU A 51 16.78 -0.10 -26.38
C LEU A 51 16.91 -1.41 -25.60
N PHE A 52 17.29 -2.51 -26.27
CA PHE A 52 17.56 -3.80 -25.66
C PHE A 52 19.02 -4.21 -25.79
N GLU A 53 19.55 -4.86 -24.77
CA GLU A 53 20.82 -5.57 -24.80
C GLU A 53 20.60 -7.02 -25.24
N ARG A 54 21.38 -7.49 -26.21
CA ARG A 54 21.38 -8.89 -26.62
C ARG A 54 22.26 -9.69 -25.66
N LYS A 55 21.74 -10.18 -24.56
CA LYS A 55 22.41 -11.16 -23.70
C LYS A 55 21.87 -12.54 -23.98
N ALA A 56 22.76 -13.54 -24.00
CA ALA A 56 22.36 -14.93 -24.18
C ALA A 56 21.23 -15.27 -23.18
N ASN A 57 20.05 -15.65 -23.72
CA ASN A 57 18.85 -16.09 -22.98
C ASN A 57 18.03 -15.07 -22.17
N ARG A 58 18.29 -13.76 -22.19
CA ARG A 58 17.41 -12.77 -21.52
C ARG A 58 17.32 -11.48 -22.33
N LEU A 59 16.10 -10.98 -22.46
CA LEU A 59 15.83 -9.65 -22.97
C LEU A 59 16.10 -8.66 -21.83
N ALA A 60 17.16 -7.85 -21.96
CA ALA A 60 17.51 -6.83 -20.97
C ALA A 60 17.46 -5.45 -21.61
N LEU A 61 16.98 -4.46 -20.86
CA LEU A 61 16.93 -3.07 -21.31
C LEU A 61 18.30 -2.38 -21.16
N THR A 62 18.66 -1.58 -22.15
CA THR A 62 19.75 -0.59 -22.02
C THR A 62 19.34 0.53 -21.05
N SER A 63 20.26 1.45 -20.71
CA SER A 63 19.92 2.67 -19.97
C SER A 63 18.91 3.54 -20.73
N ALA A 64 19.06 3.67 -22.05
CA ALA A 64 18.11 4.35 -22.92
C ALA A 64 16.75 3.64 -22.96
N GLY A 65 16.75 2.29 -23.02
CA GLY A 65 15.53 1.49 -22.97
C GLY A 65 14.77 1.67 -21.67
N ARG A 66 15.44 1.66 -20.52
CA ARG A 66 14.80 1.93 -19.21
C ARG A 66 14.20 3.32 -19.14
N ALA A 67 14.94 4.35 -19.55
CA ALA A 67 14.44 5.72 -19.56
C ALA A 67 13.23 5.87 -20.49
N TYR A 68 13.26 5.22 -21.66
CA TYR A 68 12.16 5.27 -22.62
C TYR A 68 10.93 4.53 -22.13
N GLN A 69 11.08 3.34 -21.54
CA GLN A 69 9.99 2.58 -20.92
C GLN A 69 9.30 3.37 -19.81
N SER A 70 10.06 3.96 -18.89
CA SER A 70 9.49 4.72 -17.76
C SER A 70 8.64 5.91 -18.22
N GLY A 71 8.95 6.50 -19.38
CA GLY A 71 8.15 7.56 -19.98
C GLY A 71 6.94 7.06 -20.78
N LEU A 72 7.08 5.90 -21.46
CA LEU A 72 6.04 5.38 -22.36
C LEU A 72 4.90 4.69 -21.63
N THR A 73 5.20 3.88 -20.62
CA THR A 73 4.16 3.14 -19.88
C THR A 73 3.04 4.06 -19.36
N PRO A 74 3.32 5.19 -18.70
CA PRO A 74 2.25 6.11 -18.29
C PRO A 74 1.44 6.71 -19.44
N ILE A 75 2.05 6.89 -20.61
CA ILE A 75 1.36 7.43 -21.81
C ILE A 75 0.40 6.38 -22.38
N PHE A 76 0.83 5.13 -22.51
CA PHE A 76 -0.04 4.04 -22.97
C PHE A 76 -1.17 3.75 -21.98
N ASP A 77 -0.90 3.81 -20.68
CA ASP A 77 -1.92 3.70 -19.64
C ASP A 77 -2.96 4.82 -19.76
N ALA A 78 -2.52 6.07 -19.99
CA ALA A 78 -3.42 7.19 -20.21
C ALA A 78 -4.30 6.99 -21.46
N LEU A 79 -3.70 6.48 -22.56
CA LEU A 79 -4.42 6.18 -23.78
C LEU A 79 -5.46 5.07 -23.59
N ALA A 80 -5.10 4.00 -22.86
CA ALA A 80 -6.01 2.92 -22.50
C ALA A 80 -7.19 3.46 -21.65
N GLY A 81 -6.90 4.31 -20.66
CA GLY A 81 -7.91 4.96 -19.83
C GLY A 81 -8.89 5.83 -20.63
N LEU A 82 -8.38 6.64 -21.58
CA LEU A 82 -9.22 7.44 -22.48
C LEU A 82 -10.10 6.56 -23.38
N THR A 83 -9.53 5.46 -23.89
CA THR A 83 -10.28 4.51 -24.73
C THR A 83 -11.42 3.87 -23.93
N ALA A 84 -11.14 3.43 -22.70
CA ALA A 84 -12.14 2.86 -21.82
C ALA A 84 -13.27 3.85 -21.51
N GLN A 85 -12.98 5.14 -21.34
CA GLN A 85 -13.99 6.18 -21.14
C GLN A 85 -14.91 6.36 -22.35
N VAL A 86 -14.36 6.32 -23.55
CA VAL A 86 -15.14 6.50 -24.80
C VAL A 86 -15.97 5.25 -25.10
N THR A 87 -15.48 4.08 -24.74
CA THR A 87 -16.18 2.79 -24.98
C THR A 87 -17.12 2.38 -23.84
N ALA A 88 -17.08 3.07 -22.69
CA ALA A 88 -17.99 2.82 -21.58
C ALA A 88 -19.46 3.06 -22.02
N PRO A 89 -20.40 2.18 -21.65
CA PRO A 89 -21.82 2.42 -21.89
C PRO A 89 -22.24 3.77 -21.33
N ALA A 90 -23.01 4.53 -22.10
CA ALA A 90 -23.51 5.84 -21.67
C ALA A 90 -24.28 5.70 -20.34
N GLY A 91 -23.76 6.33 -19.27
CA GLY A 91 -24.39 6.38 -17.96
C GLY A 91 -23.68 5.62 -16.84
N LEU A 92 -22.83 4.63 -17.12
CA LEU A 92 -22.06 3.93 -16.07
C LEU A 92 -20.62 4.42 -16.03
N ARG A 93 -20.28 5.10 -14.94
CA ARG A 93 -18.91 5.54 -14.63
C ARG A 93 -18.26 4.49 -13.74
N VAL A 94 -17.20 3.85 -14.21
CA VAL A 94 -16.52 2.77 -13.49
C VAL A 94 -15.26 3.30 -12.81
N LEU A 95 -15.17 3.12 -11.51
CA LEU A 95 -13.99 3.45 -10.71
C LEU A 95 -13.37 2.15 -10.18
N THR A 96 -12.24 1.75 -10.73
CA THR A 96 -11.49 0.57 -10.27
C THR A 96 -10.44 0.95 -9.24
N ILE A 97 -10.54 0.42 -8.02
CA ILE A 97 -9.67 0.72 -6.89
C ILE A 97 -8.79 -0.50 -6.59
N GLY A 98 -7.48 -0.36 -6.77
CA GLY A 98 -6.49 -1.36 -6.37
C GLY A 98 -6.17 -1.23 -4.87
N VAL A 99 -6.40 -2.29 -4.08
CA VAL A 99 -6.18 -2.21 -2.63
C VAL A 99 -5.86 -3.58 -2.03
N GLY A 100 -5.06 -3.61 -0.95
CA GLY A 100 -4.82 -4.85 -0.22
C GLY A 100 -6.10 -5.41 0.43
N PRO A 101 -6.27 -6.74 0.51
CA PRO A 101 -7.51 -7.36 0.97
C PRO A 101 -7.90 -6.94 2.40
N THR A 102 -6.93 -6.79 3.29
CA THR A 102 -7.20 -6.34 4.67
C THR A 102 -7.74 -4.91 4.71
N PHE A 103 -7.15 -3.98 3.94
CA PHE A 103 -7.63 -2.60 3.89
C PHE A 103 -9.02 -2.53 3.26
N ALA A 104 -9.26 -3.28 2.19
CA ALA A 104 -10.58 -3.36 1.58
C ALA A 104 -11.64 -3.77 2.60
N MET A 105 -11.42 -4.90 3.28
CA MET A 105 -12.41 -5.48 4.20
C MET A 105 -12.60 -4.67 5.49
N ARG A 106 -11.51 -4.15 6.05
CA ARG A 106 -11.53 -3.54 7.38
C ARG A 106 -11.81 -2.05 7.38
N TRP A 107 -11.50 -1.34 6.29
CA TRP A 107 -11.66 0.11 6.26
C TRP A 107 -12.51 0.62 5.11
N LEU A 108 -12.23 0.17 3.87
CA LEU A 108 -12.85 0.74 2.68
C LEU A 108 -14.31 0.32 2.53
N ILE A 109 -14.58 -0.99 2.49
CA ILE A 109 -15.92 -1.55 2.26
C ILE A 109 -16.94 -1.05 3.30
N PRO A 110 -16.66 -1.02 4.61
CA PRO A 110 -17.62 -0.50 5.60
C PRO A 110 -18.04 0.96 5.34
N ARG A 111 -17.21 1.75 4.66
CA ARG A 111 -17.43 3.17 4.37
C ARG A 111 -17.99 3.44 2.96
N LEU A 112 -17.96 2.45 2.05
CA LEU A 112 -18.43 2.62 0.67
C LEU A 112 -19.91 2.95 0.56
N ALA A 113 -20.74 2.54 1.53
CA ALA A 113 -22.17 2.88 1.52
C ALA A 113 -22.40 4.40 1.57
N ASP A 114 -21.53 5.13 2.29
CA ASP A 114 -21.56 6.60 2.33
C ASP A 114 -21.14 7.21 0.99
N PHE A 115 -20.09 6.70 0.37
CA PHE A 115 -19.67 7.15 -0.95
C PHE A 115 -20.77 6.94 -2.00
N ARG A 116 -21.39 5.76 -2.04
CA ARG A 116 -22.47 5.43 -2.97
C ARG A 116 -23.73 6.30 -2.81
N LYS A 117 -24.00 6.80 -1.59
CA LYS A 117 -25.08 7.77 -1.37
C LYS A 117 -24.78 9.13 -1.99
N GLN A 118 -23.50 9.54 -1.98
CA GLN A 118 -23.06 10.83 -2.54
C GLN A 118 -22.90 10.78 -4.06
N GLU A 119 -22.47 9.63 -4.62
CA GLU A 119 -22.16 9.41 -6.03
C GLU A 119 -22.82 8.10 -6.52
N PRO A 120 -24.15 8.06 -6.68
CA PRO A 120 -24.87 6.83 -7.03
C PRO A 120 -24.56 6.29 -8.43
N ASP A 121 -24.09 7.17 -9.34
CA ASP A 121 -23.78 6.83 -10.74
C ASP A 121 -22.38 6.24 -10.92
N ILE A 122 -21.59 6.10 -9.85
CA ILE A 122 -20.24 5.52 -9.92
C ILE A 122 -20.28 4.05 -9.53
N ASP A 123 -19.99 3.16 -10.48
CA ASP A 123 -19.77 1.72 -10.24
C ASP A 123 -18.36 1.52 -9.67
N VAL A 124 -18.27 1.20 -8.38
CA VAL A 124 -16.99 0.96 -7.70
C VAL A 124 -16.58 -0.49 -7.82
N ARG A 125 -15.45 -0.74 -8.43
CA ARG A 125 -14.81 -2.06 -8.51
C ARG A 125 -13.58 -2.10 -7.64
N ILE A 126 -13.48 -3.10 -6.76
CA ILE A 126 -12.34 -3.33 -5.90
C ILE A 126 -11.54 -4.50 -6.44
N THR A 127 -10.27 -4.26 -6.76
CA THR A 127 -9.33 -5.30 -7.15
C THR A 127 -8.35 -5.52 -5.99
N ALA A 128 -8.36 -6.73 -5.43
CA ALA A 128 -7.45 -7.10 -4.37
C ALA A 128 -6.21 -7.79 -4.96
N GLY A 129 -5.15 -7.03 -5.17
CA GLY A 129 -3.83 -7.57 -5.48
C GLY A 129 -3.08 -8.01 -4.22
N GLY A 130 -2.11 -8.93 -4.35
CA GLY A 130 -1.17 -9.24 -3.27
C GLY A 130 -0.35 -8.01 -2.86
N VAL A 131 0.32 -8.07 -1.69
CA VAL A 131 1.12 -6.97 -1.11
C VAL A 131 2.14 -6.38 -2.09
N ALA A 132 2.71 -7.23 -2.97
CA ALA A 132 3.72 -6.87 -3.97
C ALA A 132 3.16 -6.73 -5.39
N ALA A 133 1.87 -7.04 -5.63
CA ALA A 133 1.33 -7.01 -6.99
C ALA A 133 1.23 -5.57 -7.49
N PRO A 134 1.75 -5.26 -8.70
CA PRO A 134 1.44 -4.03 -9.37
C PRO A 134 -0.08 -3.99 -9.60
N PHE A 135 -0.66 -2.81 -9.62
CA PHE A 135 -2.03 -2.62 -10.04
C PHE A 135 -2.18 -3.10 -11.50
N GLY A 136 -3.31 -3.71 -11.84
CA GLY A 136 -3.63 -4.02 -13.24
C GLY A 136 -3.68 -2.76 -14.10
N ASP A 137 -3.66 -2.92 -15.40
CA ASP A 137 -3.62 -1.80 -16.35
C ASP A 137 -4.88 -0.92 -16.31
N ASP A 138 -6.00 -1.46 -15.82
CA ASP A 138 -7.33 -0.85 -15.78
C ASP A 138 -7.69 -0.15 -14.46
N TRP A 139 -6.77 -0.05 -13.50
CA TRP A 139 -7.06 0.60 -12.23
C TRP A 139 -7.14 2.14 -12.32
N SER A 140 -8.11 2.75 -11.64
CA SER A 140 -8.26 4.20 -11.54
C SER A 140 -7.36 4.79 -10.45
N CYS A 141 -7.25 4.11 -9.33
CA CYS A 141 -6.37 4.50 -8.22
C CYS A 141 -6.06 3.30 -7.33
N GLY A 142 -5.11 3.47 -6.42
CA GLY A 142 -4.76 2.46 -5.44
C GLY A 142 -4.62 3.01 -4.05
N ILE A 143 -4.77 2.15 -3.04
CA ILE A 143 -4.47 2.48 -1.65
C ILE A 143 -3.31 1.60 -1.22
N LYS A 144 -2.18 2.23 -0.91
CA LYS A 144 -0.92 1.55 -0.59
C LYS A 144 -0.31 1.98 0.71
N LEU A 145 0.33 1.03 1.38
CA LEU A 145 1.23 1.28 2.50
C LEU A 145 2.66 1.40 1.97
N GLY A 146 3.38 2.44 2.35
CA GLY A 146 4.76 2.65 1.93
C GLY A 146 5.37 3.95 2.42
N ASN A 147 6.47 4.34 1.78
CA ASN A 147 7.22 5.57 2.08
C ASN A 147 6.75 6.81 1.28
N GLY A 148 5.78 6.64 0.38
CA GLY A 148 5.28 7.74 -0.47
C GLY A 148 5.94 7.83 -1.84
N GLU A 149 6.86 6.93 -2.18
CA GLU A 149 7.61 6.96 -3.43
C GLU A 149 7.21 5.81 -4.36
N TRP A 150 6.49 6.16 -5.42
CA TRP A 150 6.16 5.25 -6.53
C TRP A 150 6.46 5.94 -7.85
N PRO A 151 7.49 5.50 -8.59
CA PRO A 151 7.89 6.13 -9.86
C PRO A 151 6.71 6.30 -10.83
N GLY A 152 6.52 7.52 -11.34
CA GLY A 152 5.47 7.83 -12.30
C GLY A 152 4.06 7.99 -11.71
N LEU A 153 3.90 7.88 -10.39
CA LEU A 153 2.61 8.01 -9.71
C LEU A 153 2.61 9.19 -8.73
N VAL A 154 1.45 9.75 -8.49
CA VAL A 154 1.18 10.72 -7.43
C VAL A 154 0.75 9.96 -6.19
N ALA A 155 1.31 10.31 -5.03
CA ALA A 155 1.00 9.70 -3.75
C ALA A 155 0.50 10.74 -2.77
N GLU A 156 -0.75 10.62 -2.33
CA GLU A 156 -1.38 11.51 -1.37
C GLU A 156 -1.54 10.81 -0.02
N PRO A 157 -1.00 11.37 1.08
CA PRO A 157 -1.03 10.71 2.37
C PRO A 157 -2.46 10.65 2.93
N LEU A 158 -2.85 9.49 3.45
CA LEU A 158 -4.15 9.26 4.10
C LEU A 158 -4.01 9.09 5.61
N PHE A 159 -3.25 8.07 6.05
CA PHE A 159 -3.12 7.70 7.45
C PHE A 159 -1.67 7.47 7.87
N ALA A 160 -1.37 7.66 9.13
CA ALA A 160 -0.22 7.02 9.75
C ALA A 160 -0.46 5.50 9.86
N ALA A 161 0.62 4.73 9.86
CA ALA A 161 0.56 3.30 10.10
C ALA A 161 1.27 3.04 11.44
N ASP A 162 0.48 2.96 12.51
CA ASP A 162 1.00 2.77 13.86
C ASP A 162 0.72 1.35 14.33
N LEU A 163 1.72 0.74 14.93
CA LEU A 163 1.68 -0.60 15.50
C LEU A 163 1.11 -0.55 16.92
N LEU A 164 0.11 -1.37 17.18
CA LEU A 164 -0.56 -1.47 18.47
C LEU A 164 -0.98 -2.92 18.72
N PRO A 165 -0.45 -3.63 19.74
CA PRO A 165 -0.94 -4.94 20.10
C PRO A 165 -2.40 -4.92 20.49
N VAL A 166 -3.19 -5.85 19.97
CA VAL A 166 -4.63 -5.95 20.21
C VAL A 166 -5.05 -7.40 20.46
N CYS A 167 -6.04 -7.59 21.31
CA CYS A 167 -6.62 -8.90 21.59
C CYS A 167 -8.09 -8.80 21.99
N ALA A 168 -8.77 -9.94 22.04
CA ALA A 168 -10.11 -10.00 22.64
C ALA A 168 -10.08 -9.54 24.10
N PRO A 169 -11.13 -8.85 24.60
CA PRO A 169 -11.18 -8.33 25.97
C PRO A 169 -10.83 -9.36 27.06
N ARG A 170 -11.27 -10.63 26.87
CA ARG A 170 -10.99 -11.72 27.82
C ARG A 170 -9.49 -12.07 27.98
N LEU A 171 -8.68 -11.75 26.98
CA LEU A 171 -7.24 -12.00 27.02
C LEU A 171 -6.44 -10.83 27.59
N ALA A 172 -7.05 -9.65 27.75
CA ALA A 172 -6.35 -8.46 28.22
C ALA A 172 -6.13 -8.47 29.75
N ALA A 173 -6.97 -9.15 30.53
CA ALA A 173 -6.96 -9.10 31.99
C ALA A 173 -5.58 -9.43 32.62
N PRO A 174 -4.82 -10.45 32.18
CA PRO A 174 -3.50 -10.76 32.72
C PRO A 174 -2.38 -9.85 32.20
N LEU A 175 -2.63 -9.04 31.17
CA LEU A 175 -1.62 -8.22 30.50
C LEU A 175 -1.57 -6.82 31.15
N LYS A 176 -0.74 -6.66 32.18
CA LYS A 176 -0.58 -5.37 32.89
C LYS A 176 0.56 -4.53 32.36
N ARG A 177 1.58 -5.18 31.79
CA ARG A 177 2.79 -4.54 31.23
C ARG A 177 3.28 -5.33 30.01
N PRO A 178 4.00 -4.72 29.09
CA PRO A 178 4.54 -5.40 27.89
C PRO A 178 5.34 -6.67 28.18
N ALA A 179 6.01 -6.75 29.34
CA ALA A 179 6.77 -7.92 29.76
C ALA A 179 5.90 -9.15 30.08
N ASP A 180 4.59 -8.99 30.20
CA ASP A 180 3.66 -10.12 30.45
C ASP A 180 3.31 -10.88 29.17
N LEU A 181 3.75 -10.40 27.99
CA LEU A 181 3.58 -11.05 26.70
C LEU A 181 4.35 -12.39 26.64
N LYS A 182 3.72 -13.43 26.12
CA LYS A 182 4.30 -14.77 25.98
C LYS A 182 4.39 -15.18 24.50
N ALA A 183 5.52 -15.76 24.09
CA ALA A 183 5.80 -16.13 22.72
C ALA A 183 4.68 -16.96 22.02
N PRO A 184 4.04 -17.96 22.65
CA PRO A 184 2.99 -18.74 22.00
C PRO A 184 1.70 -17.98 21.73
N SER A 185 1.43 -16.88 22.46
CA SER A 185 0.23 -16.07 22.29
C SER A 185 0.36 -14.98 21.25
N LEU A 186 1.56 -14.73 20.69
CA LEU A 186 1.79 -13.69 19.69
C LEU A 186 1.51 -14.21 18.28
N LEU A 187 0.42 -13.73 17.68
CA LEU A 187 0.06 -14.10 16.31
C LEU A 187 0.99 -13.42 15.31
N ARG A 188 1.36 -14.15 14.26
CA ARG A 188 2.34 -13.70 13.27
C ARG A 188 1.67 -13.42 11.93
N VAL A 189 2.25 -12.47 11.18
CA VAL A 189 1.87 -12.16 9.79
C VAL A 189 3.12 -12.34 8.92
N ALA A 190 3.07 -13.21 7.93
CA ALA A 190 4.23 -13.68 7.16
C ALA A 190 5.05 -12.53 6.53
N HIS A 191 4.39 -11.50 5.97
CA HIS A 191 5.05 -10.35 5.34
C HIS A 191 5.35 -9.18 6.29
N ALA A 192 5.15 -9.38 7.61
CA ALA A 192 5.29 -8.34 8.64
C ALA A 192 6.03 -8.87 9.89
N ALA A 193 7.03 -9.71 9.66
CA ALA A 193 7.82 -10.35 10.74
C ALA A 193 8.51 -9.34 11.67
N GLU A 194 8.82 -8.13 11.18
CA GLU A 194 9.50 -7.08 11.94
C GLU A 194 8.58 -6.29 12.87
N ASP A 195 7.26 -6.40 12.74
CA ASP A 195 6.33 -5.58 13.52
C ASP A 195 6.43 -5.85 15.03
N TRP A 196 6.49 -7.13 15.45
CA TRP A 196 6.72 -7.47 16.84
C TRP A 196 8.08 -6.99 17.37
N PRO A 197 9.22 -7.25 16.69
CA PRO A 197 10.52 -6.68 17.07
C PRO A 197 10.52 -5.16 17.22
N ILE A 198 9.92 -4.41 16.28
CA ILE A 198 9.83 -2.95 16.34
C ILE A 198 9.08 -2.50 17.60
N TRP A 199 7.89 -3.07 17.83
CA TRP A 199 7.07 -2.67 18.97
C TRP A 199 7.71 -3.05 20.31
N LEU A 200 8.23 -4.28 20.46
CA LEU A 200 8.88 -4.75 21.68
C LEU A 200 10.09 -3.90 22.05
N LYS A 201 10.89 -3.49 21.05
CA LYS A 201 12.03 -2.60 21.26
C LYS A 201 11.57 -1.24 21.81
N ALA A 202 10.53 -0.66 21.25
CA ALA A 202 9.96 0.61 21.73
C ALA A 202 9.34 0.48 23.13
N ALA A 203 8.79 -0.69 23.47
CA ALA A 203 8.26 -1.00 24.78
C ALA A 203 9.34 -1.27 25.85
N GLY A 204 10.62 -1.27 25.48
CA GLY A 204 11.73 -1.60 26.39
C GLY A 204 11.75 -3.05 26.87
N VAL A 205 11.15 -3.97 26.09
CA VAL A 205 11.07 -5.39 26.41
C VAL A 205 12.10 -6.16 25.59
N ALA A 206 12.74 -7.15 26.22
CA ALA A 206 13.63 -8.07 25.51
C ALA A 206 12.90 -8.76 24.34
N ARG A 207 13.63 -9.07 23.27
CA ARG A 207 13.08 -9.74 22.10
C ARG A 207 12.35 -11.02 22.46
N ILE A 208 11.06 -11.06 22.14
CA ILE A 208 10.25 -12.28 22.24
C ILE A 208 10.10 -12.85 20.82
N ASN A 209 10.60 -14.06 20.61
CA ASN A 209 10.35 -14.76 19.35
C ASN A 209 8.90 -15.26 19.35
N ALA A 210 8.05 -14.59 18.59
CA ALA A 210 6.65 -15.00 18.44
C ALA A 210 6.57 -16.44 17.90
N ARG A 211 5.74 -17.29 18.53
CA ARG A 211 5.54 -18.70 18.17
C ARG A 211 4.07 -19.07 17.99
N GLY A 212 3.17 -18.09 18.07
CA GLY A 212 1.76 -18.28 17.74
C GLY A 212 1.56 -18.61 16.27
N PRO A 213 0.33 -18.93 15.87
CA PRO A 213 -0.03 -19.18 14.48
C PRO A 213 0.42 -18.06 13.55
N GLU A 214 0.78 -18.44 12.32
CA GLU A 214 1.18 -17.52 11.25
C GLU A 214 0.10 -17.42 10.20
N PHE A 215 -0.21 -16.20 9.80
CA PHE A 215 -1.22 -15.85 8.81
C PHE A 215 -0.59 -15.11 7.64
N GLN A 216 -1.19 -15.26 6.46
CA GLN A 216 -0.71 -14.57 5.28
C GLN A 216 -0.99 -13.06 5.32
N PHE A 217 -2.14 -12.66 5.90
CA PHE A 217 -2.60 -11.27 5.94
C PHE A 217 -3.00 -10.83 7.35
N TYR A 218 -2.84 -9.53 7.64
CA TYR A 218 -3.28 -8.92 8.90
C TYR A 218 -4.75 -9.20 9.22
N GLY A 219 -5.63 -9.19 8.21
CA GLY A 219 -7.07 -9.42 8.42
C GLY A 219 -7.35 -10.77 9.07
N GLN A 220 -6.60 -11.80 8.71
CA GLN A 220 -6.72 -13.15 9.31
C GLN A 220 -6.21 -13.16 10.76
N ALA A 221 -5.04 -12.56 11.01
CA ALA A 221 -4.48 -12.46 12.37
C ALA A 221 -5.39 -11.63 13.29
N LEU A 222 -5.97 -10.54 12.79
CA LEU A 222 -6.91 -9.70 13.53
C LEU A 222 -8.22 -10.43 13.83
N GLN A 223 -8.73 -11.23 12.88
CA GLN A 223 -9.89 -12.08 13.12
C GLN A 223 -9.60 -13.13 14.19
N ALA A 224 -8.45 -13.80 14.11
CA ALA A 224 -8.01 -14.74 15.13
C ALA A 224 -7.86 -14.09 16.52
N ALA A 225 -7.44 -12.83 16.59
CA ALA A 225 -7.41 -12.07 17.83
C ALA A 225 -8.81 -11.75 18.38
N VAL A 226 -9.78 -11.37 17.50
CA VAL A 226 -11.18 -11.19 17.89
C VAL A 226 -11.76 -12.48 18.48
N ASP A 227 -11.47 -13.62 17.86
CA ASP A 227 -11.91 -14.95 18.30
C ASP A 227 -11.16 -15.42 19.54
N GLY A 228 -10.13 -14.68 19.98
CA GLY A 228 -9.37 -14.93 21.21
C GLY A 228 -8.34 -16.06 21.07
N LEU A 229 -7.81 -16.29 19.89
CA LEU A 229 -6.73 -17.24 19.67
C LEU A 229 -5.38 -16.71 20.21
N GLY A 230 -5.22 -15.38 20.28
CA GLY A 230 -3.99 -14.76 20.75
C GLY A 230 -4.02 -13.24 20.66
N ILE A 231 -2.83 -12.65 20.65
CA ILE A 231 -2.59 -11.21 20.56
C ILE A 231 -2.03 -10.94 19.17
N ALA A 232 -2.71 -10.10 18.39
CA ALA A 232 -2.23 -9.68 17.08
C ALA A 232 -1.52 -8.33 17.17
N MET A 233 -0.55 -8.11 16.28
CA MET A 233 -0.08 -6.77 16.00
C MET A 233 -1.11 -6.08 15.11
N GLY A 234 -1.81 -5.10 15.68
CA GLY A 234 -2.71 -4.22 14.96
C GLY A 234 -1.93 -3.11 14.26
N ILE A 235 -2.48 -2.64 13.15
CA ILE A 235 -1.97 -1.48 12.42
C ILE A 235 -3.15 -0.58 12.06
N SER A 236 -3.05 0.73 12.38
CA SER A 236 -4.07 1.70 11.96
C SER A 236 -4.11 1.80 10.41
N PRO A 237 -5.31 1.87 9.76
CA PRO A 237 -6.64 1.98 10.39
C PRO A 237 -7.37 0.62 10.50
N TYR A 238 -6.72 -0.53 10.42
CA TYR A 238 -7.35 -1.86 10.38
C TYR A 238 -8.11 -2.24 11.65
N ILE A 239 -7.71 -1.67 12.78
CA ILE A 239 -8.20 -2.01 14.12
C ILE A 239 -9.20 -1.01 14.67
N ASP A 240 -9.36 0.14 14.03
CA ASP A 240 -10.09 1.27 14.61
C ASP A 240 -11.56 0.95 14.87
N ASP A 241 -12.23 0.29 13.92
CA ASP A 241 -13.64 -0.10 14.04
C ASP A 241 -13.84 -1.23 15.07
N ASP A 242 -12.88 -2.14 15.21
CA ASP A 242 -12.93 -3.21 16.22
C ASP A 242 -12.67 -2.68 17.62
N LEU A 243 -11.77 -1.70 17.78
CA LEU A 243 -11.55 -1.01 19.05
C LEU A 243 -12.79 -0.19 19.45
N ALA A 244 -13.38 0.55 18.53
CA ALA A 244 -14.58 1.34 18.77
C ALA A 244 -15.77 0.46 19.16
N ALA A 245 -15.92 -0.72 18.55
CA ALA A 245 -16.96 -1.68 18.85
C ALA A 245 -16.67 -2.58 20.07
N GLY A 246 -15.48 -2.46 20.69
CA GLY A 246 -15.08 -3.28 21.83
C GLY A 246 -14.84 -4.76 21.51
N ARG A 247 -14.75 -5.14 20.21
CA ARG A 247 -14.37 -6.51 19.81
C ARG A 247 -12.90 -6.79 20.07
N LEU A 248 -12.08 -5.78 19.92
CA LEU A 248 -10.68 -5.78 20.32
C LEU A 248 -10.43 -4.71 21.38
N VAL A 249 -9.40 -4.93 22.20
CA VAL A 249 -8.85 -3.95 23.13
C VAL A 249 -7.34 -3.90 22.95
N ALA A 250 -6.76 -2.72 23.19
CA ALA A 250 -5.32 -2.54 23.32
C ALA A 250 -4.93 -2.71 24.78
N PRO A 251 -4.21 -3.79 25.17
CA PRO A 251 -3.84 -4.02 26.55
C PRO A 251 -2.78 -3.03 27.07
N PHE A 252 -2.09 -2.33 26.14
CA PHE A 252 -1.03 -1.39 26.47
C PHE A 252 -1.30 -0.03 25.80
N ASP A 253 -1.05 1.06 26.52
CA ASP A 253 -1.15 2.42 25.98
C ASP A 253 0.18 2.83 25.31
N LEU A 254 0.60 2.06 24.31
CA LEU A 254 1.81 2.32 23.53
C LEU A 254 1.54 2.03 22.05
N SER A 255 1.45 3.09 21.27
CA SER A 255 1.40 3.04 19.81
C SER A 255 2.77 3.39 19.25
N VAL A 256 3.25 2.62 18.28
CA VAL A 256 4.61 2.77 17.72
C VAL A 256 4.53 2.96 16.21
N PRO A 257 5.09 4.05 15.65
CA PRO A 257 5.11 4.26 14.22
C PRO A 257 5.81 3.09 13.49
N LYS A 258 5.15 2.55 12.45
CA LYS A 258 5.75 1.51 11.59
C LYS A 258 6.84 2.07 10.65
N GLY A 259 6.96 3.39 10.54
CA GLY A 259 7.86 4.04 9.58
C GLY A 259 7.29 4.13 8.16
N MET A 260 6.03 3.77 7.97
CA MET A 260 5.29 3.85 6.71
C MET A 260 3.98 4.60 6.91
N ARG A 261 3.35 5.00 5.79
CA ARG A 261 2.03 5.63 5.79
C ARG A 261 1.15 5.02 4.72
N TRP A 262 -0.15 5.15 4.88
CA TRP A 262 -1.12 4.84 3.83
C TRP A 262 -1.25 6.01 2.88
N TYR A 263 -1.28 5.70 1.59
CA TYR A 263 -1.41 6.69 0.52
C TYR A 263 -2.51 6.30 -0.45
N LEU A 264 -3.22 7.30 -0.93
CA LEU A 264 -3.95 7.22 -2.19
C LEU A 264 -2.93 7.43 -3.32
N VAL A 265 -2.80 6.45 -4.19
CA VAL A 265 -1.82 6.45 -5.29
C VAL A 265 -2.57 6.43 -6.61
N HIS A 266 -2.19 7.33 -7.52
CA HIS A 266 -2.85 7.46 -8.81
C HIS A 266 -1.91 8.02 -9.89
N ARG A 267 -2.30 7.93 -11.15
CA ARG A 267 -1.60 8.59 -12.25
C ARG A 267 -2.00 10.07 -12.31
N GLY A 268 -1.08 10.96 -12.68
CA GLY A 268 -1.33 12.41 -12.66
C GLY A 268 -2.56 12.84 -13.46
N PHE A 269 -2.78 12.25 -14.65
CA PHE A 269 -3.93 12.58 -15.51
C PHE A 269 -5.30 12.23 -14.91
N GLN A 270 -5.35 11.35 -13.92
CA GLN A 270 -6.61 10.90 -13.29
C GLN A 270 -7.25 11.99 -12.43
N THR A 271 -6.49 12.99 -11.99
CA THR A 271 -7.03 14.13 -11.21
C THR A 271 -8.09 14.93 -11.95
N GLU A 272 -8.06 14.93 -13.28
CA GLU A 272 -9.03 15.59 -14.15
C GLU A 272 -10.28 14.74 -14.39
N GLN A 273 -10.24 13.46 -14.07
CA GLN A 273 -11.37 12.55 -14.22
C GLN A 273 -12.38 12.77 -13.10
N ARG A 274 -13.61 13.09 -13.47
CA ARG A 274 -14.69 13.43 -12.53
C ARG A 274 -14.93 12.37 -11.46
N ASP A 275 -14.88 11.10 -11.85
CA ASP A 275 -15.15 9.96 -10.97
C ASP A 275 -14.06 9.80 -9.92
N PHE A 276 -12.81 9.85 -10.36
CA PHE A 276 -11.67 9.81 -9.45
C PHE A 276 -11.64 11.06 -8.56
N ALA A 277 -11.90 12.24 -9.08
CA ALA A 277 -11.94 13.48 -8.30
C ALA A 277 -13.00 13.42 -7.19
N ALA A 278 -14.16 12.81 -7.45
CA ALA A 278 -15.21 12.59 -6.44
C ALA A 278 -14.74 11.62 -5.35
N PHE A 279 -14.18 10.48 -5.74
CA PHE A 279 -13.64 9.50 -4.81
C PHE A 279 -12.47 10.06 -3.99
N ARG A 280 -11.54 10.77 -4.63
CA ARG A 280 -10.42 11.43 -3.97
C ARG A 280 -10.88 12.37 -2.85
N ARG A 281 -11.84 13.25 -3.14
CA ARG A 281 -12.42 14.16 -2.13
C ARG A 281 -13.06 13.38 -0.98
N TRP A 282 -13.80 12.33 -1.30
CA TRP A 282 -14.47 11.51 -0.31
C TRP A 282 -13.48 10.76 0.59
N ILE A 283 -12.49 10.06 0.00
CA ILE A 283 -11.56 9.24 0.80
C ILE A 283 -10.68 10.10 1.69
N ILE A 284 -10.24 11.29 1.23
CA ILE A 284 -9.46 12.23 2.06
C ILE A 284 -10.29 12.69 3.26
N ARG A 285 -11.58 13.03 3.06
CA ARG A 285 -12.48 13.41 4.17
C ARG A 285 -12.70 12.23 5.12
N ALA A 286 -12.97 11.05 4.58
CA ALA A 286 -13.18 9.85 5.38
C ALA A 286 -11.93 9.48 6.21
N ALA A 287 -10.74 9.70 5.64
CA ALA A 287 -9.47 9.48 6.32
C ALA A 287 -9.19 10.51 7.41
N ALA A 288 -9.65 11.74 7.26
CA ALA A 288 -9.49 12.81 8.25
C ALA A 288 -10.45 12.66 9.45
N THR A 289 -11.50 11.84 9.33
CA THR A 289 -12.45 11.60 10.42
C THR A 289 -11.88 10.56 11.37
N PRO A 290 -11.51 10.91 12.61
CA PRO A 290 -11.01 9.95 13.58
C PRO A 290 -12.10 8.91 13.86
N ALA A 291 -11.79 7.63 13.77
CA ALA A 291 -12.62 6.62 14.42
C ALA A 291 -12.60 6.93 15.93
N ALA A 292 -13.78 6.92 16.58
CA ALA A 292 -13.88 7.15 18.01
C ALA A 292 -13.02 6.10 18.72
N ARG A 293 -11.82 6.46 19.17
CA ARG A 293 -10.95 5.58 19.96
C ARG A 293 -11.68 5.24 21.24
N GLY A 294 -12.11 4.01 21.42
CA GLY A 294 -12.59 3.49 22.68
C GLY A 294 -11.54 3.77 23.76
N LYS A 295 -11.96 4.26 24.92
CA LYS A 295 -11.07 4.58 26.04
C LYS A 295 -10.22 3.34 26.37
N ALA A 296 -8.89 3.47 26.26
CA ALA A 296 -7.97 2.48 26.79
C ALA A 296 -8.24 2.30 28.29
N THR A 297 -8.63 1.10 28.71
CA THR A 297 -8.81 0.76 30.11
C THR A 297 -7.44 0.46 30.72
N GLY A 298 -6.76 1.50 31.19
CA GLY A 298 -5.52 1.33 31.95
C GLY A 298 -4.70 2.61 32.01
N LYS A 299 -4.98 3.48 32.98
CA LYS A 299 -4.05 4.55 33.35
C LYS A 299 -2.80 3.93 33.97
N ILE A 300 -1.71 3.90 33.24
CA ILE A 300 -0.39 3.70 33.84
C ILE A 300 0.22 5.08 34.03
N THR A 301 0.15 5.60 35.27
CA THR A 301 0.88 6.79 35.71
C THR A 301 2.35 6.43 35.85
N GLY A 302 3.14 6.57 34.81
CA GLY A 302 4.58 6.51 34.87
C GLY A 302 5.14 7.79 35.51
N LYS A 303 5.52 7.74 36.81
CA LYS A 303 6.24 8.80 37.49
C LYS A 303 7.68 8.83 36.95
N ALA A 304 7.98 9.77 36.08
CA ALA A 304 9.36 10.09 35.70
C ALA A 304 10.02 10.79 36.88
N SER A 305 10.85 10.07 37.62
CA SER A 305 11.72 10.60 38.66
C SER A 305 13.02 11.09 38.02
N GLY A 306 13.03 12.32 37.58
CA GLY A 306 14.24 13.03 37.17
C GLY A 306 14.88 13.70 38.38
N LYS A 307 15.91 13.10 38.98
CA LYS A 307 16.81 13.79 39.91
C LYS A 307 17.96 14.40 39.08
N ALA A 308 17.85 15.69 38.83
CA ALA A 308 18.97 16.50 38.41
C ALA A 308 19.68 16.97 39.71
N THR A 309 20.85 16.45 40.00
CA THR A 309 21.77 17.02 40.97
C THR A 309 22.75 17.93 40.22
N GLY A 310 22.51 19.23 40.34
CA GLY A 310 23.49 20.23 39.98
C GLY A 310 24.64 20.26 41.02
N LYS A 311 25.87 20.34 40.53
CA LYS A 311 27.00 20.84 41.29
C LYS A 311 27.79 21.79 40.43
N ALA A 312 27.54 23.06 40.68
CA ALA A 312 28.40 24.12 40.23
C ALA A 312 29.70 24.08 41.04
N GLN A 313 30.84 24.16 40.40
CA GLN A 313 32.08 24.61 41.01
C GLN A 313 32.71 25.64 40.12
N ARG A 314 32.76 26.85 40.65
CA ARG A 314 33.59 27.97 40.22
C ARG A 314 35.03 27.60 40.52
N HIS A 315 35.99 27.92 39.62
CA HIS A 315 37.26 28.44 40.01
C HIS A 315 37.72 29.43 38.95
N ALA A 316 38.15 30.58 39.48
CA ALA A 316 38.64 31.73 38.78
C ALA A 316 40.19 31.65 38.66
N ALA A 317 40.67 32.39 37.68
CA ALA A 317 42.01 33.08 37.61
C ALA A 317 43.26 32.20 37.67
N GLU A 318 43.97 32.09 36.60
CA GLU A 318 45.20 32.82 36.25
C GLU A 318 45.50 32.67 34.76
#